data_eb2d5d6c70fada19fca4a9909574b2e7
#
_entry.id   eb2d5d6c70fada19fca4a9909574b2e7
#
_cell.length_a   1.000
_cell.length_b   1.000
_cell.length_c   1.000
_cell.angle_alpha   90.00
_cell.angle_beta   90.00
_cell.angle_gamma   90.00
#
_symmetry.space_group_name_H-M   'P 1'
#
loop_
_entity.id
_entity.type
_entity.pdbx_description
1 polymer ?
#
loop_
_entity_poly.entity_id
_entity_poly.type
_entity_poly.pdbx_seq_one_letter_code
_entity_poly.pdbx_strand_id
1 'polypeptide(L)'
;MNCPRQSRQSTEAEPTPTFEEDYLDIDHWPYGWGATARTVPTAKRIRDLMKAFLCELLSKRLARKTLLQHREHLCILGETVTQRINHKPALRRKNMVPVMMVFIDEDGGPLLYPSQSKAQRTFDSTCLMLRDFLLDSKPTQA
;
A
#
# COMPACT_ATOMS: atom_id res chain seq x y z
N MET A 1 -10.11 -4.42 -9.58
CA MET A 1 -9.62 -5.38 -8.63
C MET A 1 -9.72 -4.88 -7.21
N ASN A 2 -10.23 -5.70 -6.35
CA ASN A 2 -10.40 -5.32 -4.95
C ASN A 2 -9.37 -6.02 -4.09
N CYS A 3 -8.89 -5.34 -3.09
CA CYS A 3 -8.02 -5.96 -2.12
C CYS A 3 -8.80 -7.00 -1.35
N PRO A 4 -8.24 -8.16 -1.14
CA PRO A 4 -8.95 -9.17 -0.39
C PRO A 4 -9.22 -8.67 1.02
N ARG A 5 -10.41 -8.90 1.46
CA ARG A 5 -10.78 -8.54 2.80
C ARG A 5 -10.94 -9.82 3.58
N GLN A 6 -10.19 -9.95 4.62
CA GLN A 6 -10.26 -11.13 5.42
C GLN A 6 -11.60 -11.19 6.11
N SER A 7 -12.34 -12.25 5.88
CA SER A 7 -13.56 -12.43 6.57
C SER A 7 -13.26 -12.85 7.94
N ARG A 8 -13.81 -12.15 8.90
CA ARG A 8 -13.62 -12.51 10.27
C ARG A 8 -14.85 -13.23 10.73
N GLN A 9 -14.69 -14.44 11.16
CA GLN A 9 -15.80 -15.14 11.76
C GLN A 9 -15.91 -14.66 13.15
N SER A 10 -16.93 -13.93 13.46
CA SER A 10 -17.11 -13.45 14.81
C SER A 10 -17.67 -14.54 15.64
N THR A 11 -17.07 -14.76 16.77
CA THR A 11 -17.68 -15.57 17.80
C THR A 11 -18.46 -14.60 18.65
N GLU A 12 -19.36 -15.12 19.43
CA GLU A 12 -20.22 -14.29 20.26
C GLU A 12 -19.46 -13.42 21.23
N ALA A 13 -18.29 -13.85 21.62
CA ALA A 13 -17.52 -13.14 22.61
C ALA A 13 -16.64 -12.05 22.02
N GLU A 14 -16.50 -11.95 20.71
CA GLU A 14 -15.58 -10.99 20.11
C GLU A 14 -16.27 -9.68 19.81
N PRO A 15 -15.68 -8.56 20.25
CA PRO A 15 -16.25 -7.26 19.92
C PRO A 15 -16.09 -6.97 18.45
N THR A 16 -16.94 -6.11 17.93
CA THR A 16 -16.84 -5.64 16.57
C THR A 16 -15.58 -4.77 16.44
N PRO A 17 -14.76 -4.98 15.42
CA PRO A 17 -13.58 -4.14 15.22
C PRO A 17 -13.95 -2.68 14.97
N THR A 18 -13.12 -1.76 15.42
CA THR A 18 -13.31 -0.35 15.13
C THR A 18 -12.94 -0.07 13.68
N PHE A 19 -13.33 1.11 13.19
CA PHE A 19 -12.94 1.53 11.84
C PHE A 19 -11.42 1.51 11.72
N GLU A 20 -10.71 2.00 12.73
CA GLU A 20 -9.24 2.07 12.66
C GLU A 20 -8.63 0.67 12.61
N GLU A 21 -9.18 -0.25 13.37
CA GLU A 21 -8.67 -1.63 13.34
C GLU A 21 -8.86 -2.27 11.98
N ASP A 22 -10.02 -2.08 11.37
CA ASP A 22 -10.28 -2.59 10.03
C ASP A 22 -9.41 -1.91 9.00
N TYR A 23 -9.23 -0.61 9.14
CA TYR A 23 -8.45 0.18 8.18
C TYR A 23 -6.99 -0.29 8.13
N LEU A 24 -6.46 -0.68 9.28
CA LEU A 24 -5.07 -1.13 9.39
C LEU A 24 -4.90 -2.65 9.24
N ASP A 25 -5.98 -3.36 8.99
CA ASP A 25 -5.93 -4.81 8.83
C ASP A 25 -5.54 -5.16 7.41
N ILE A 26 -4.26 -5.08 7.11
CA ILE A 26 -3.73 -5.35 5.79
C ILE A 26 -2.65 -6.43 5.80
N ASP A 27 -2.56 -7.17 6.89
CA ASP A 27 -1.49 -8.18 7.03
C ASP A 27 -1.57 -9.27 5.98
N HIS A 28 -2.75 -9.52 5.44
CA HIS A 28 -2.95 -10.53 4.41
C HIS A 28 -2.62 -10.05 2.99
N TRP A 29 -2.41 -8.77 2.80
CA TRP A 29 -2.21 -8.20 1.47
C TRP A 29 -1.13 -8.89 0.63
N PRO A 30 0.06 -9.22 1.18
CA PRO A 30 1.09 -9.83 0.33
C PRO A 30 0.63 -11.10 -0.36
N TYR A 31 -0.21 -11.87 0.29
CA TYR A 31 -0.71 -13.11 -0.29
C TYR A 31 -1.75 -12.84 -1.39
N GLY A 32 -2.56 -11.79 -1.23
CA GLY A 32 -3.50 -11.38 -2.26
C GLY A 32 -2.84 -10.70 -3.46
N TRP A 33 -1.61 -10.23 -3.29
CA TRP A 33 -0.89 -9.57 -4.37
C TRP A 33 -0.23 -10.56 -5.34
N GLY A 34 -0.26 -11.84 -5.05
CA GLY A 34 0.34 -12.84 -5.93
C GLY A 34 1.85 -12.91 -5.80
N ALA A 35 2.41 -12.61 -4.63
CA ALA A 35 3.84 -12.73 -4.41
C ALA A 35 4.26 -14.19 -4.51
N THR A 36 5.34 -14.47 -5.27
CA THR A 36 5.92 -15.79 -5.26
C THR A 36 6.56 -16.05 -3.91
N ALA A 37 6.85 -17.32 -3.61
CA ALA A 37 7.43 -17.66 -2.31
C ALA A 37 8.66 -16.83 -1.99
N ARG A 38 9.49 -16.57 -2.98
CA ARG A 38 10.72 -15.79 -2.78
C ARG A 38 10.45 -14.29 -2.64
N THR A 39 9.32 -13.80 -3.13
CA THR A 39 8.96 -12.39 -3.06
C THR A 39 8.16 -12.07 -1.82
N VAL A 40 7.58 -13.05 -1.15
CA VAL A 40 6.75 -12.80 0.04
C VAL A 40 7.46 -11.95 1.10
N PRO A 41 8.73 -12.20 1.46
CA PRO A 41 9.37 -11.33 2.45
C PRO A 41 9.47 -9.87 2.01
N THR A 42 9.70 -9.63 0.73
CA THR A 42 9.75 -8.28 0.18
C THR A 42 8.37 -7.64 0.21
N ALA A 43 7.35 -8.39 -0.20
CA ALA A 43 5.97 -7.90 -0.18
C ALA A 43 5.53 -7.55 1.23
N LYS A 44 5.99 -8.29 2.23
CA LYS A 44 5.69 -7.97 3.63
C LYS A 44 6.33 -6.65 4.05
N ARG A 45 7.53 -6.36 3.57
CA ARG A 45 8.17 -5.07 3.85
C ARG A 45 7.42 -3.91 3.20
N ILE A 46 6.91 -4.12 1.98
CA ILE A 46 6.09 -3.12 1.31
C ILE A 46 4.80 -2.89 2.11
N ARG A 47 4.16 -3.97 2.55
CA ARG A 47 2.97 -3.88 3.38
C ARG A 47 3.23 -3.08 4.65
N ASP A 48 4.38 -3.31 5.27
CA ASP A 48 4.71 -2.61 6.52
C ASP A 48 4.88 -1.10 6.28
N LEU A 49 5.49 -0.71 5.18
CA LEU A 49 5.59 0.70 4.82
C LEU A 49 4.20 1.31 4.61
N MET A 50 3.33 0.58 3.94
CA MET A 50 1.98 1.04 3.68
C MET A 50 1.17 1.16 4.96
N LYS A 51 1.36 0.22 5.89
CA LYS A 51 0.66 0.27 7.17
C LYS A 51 1.07 1.51 7.95
N ALA A 52 2.36 1.83 7.96
CA ALA A 52 2.84 3.04 8.62
C ALA A 52 2.21 4.29 7.99
N PHE A 53 2.10 4.31 6.67
CA PHE A 53 1.47 5.42 5.96
C PHE A 53 -0.03 5.53 6.31
N LEU A 54 -0.73 4.39 6.37
CA LEU A 54 -2.14 4.40 6.74
C LEU A 54 -2.33 4.94 8.17
N CYS A 55 -1.41 4.60 9.08
CA CYS A 55 -1.46 5.17 10.43
C CYS A 55 -1.31 6.69 10.38
N GLU A 56 -0.42 7.18 9.53
CA GLU A 56 -0.23 8.62 9.37
C GLU A 56 -1.50 9.28 8.85
N LEU A 57 -2.16 8.66 7.87
CA LEU A 57 -3.40 9.19 7.32
C LEU A 57 -4.51 9.25 8.36
N LEU A 58 -4.58 8.26 9.24
CA LEU A 58 -5.58 8.27 10.30
C LEU A 58 -5.41 9.47 11.22
N SER A 59 -4.19 9.95 11.41
CA SER A 59 -3.94 11.09 12.27
C SER A 59 -4.36 12.42 11.66
N LYS A 60 -4.66 12.43 10.35
CA LYS A 60 -4.95 13.69 9.65
C LYS A 60 -6.42 14.06 9.61
N ARG A 61 -7.27 13.30 10.24
CA ARG A 61 -8.72 13.60 10.32
C ARG A 61 -9.39 13.73 8.97
N LEU A 62 -9.00 12.90 8.02
CA LEU A 62 -9.63 12.88 6.72
C LEU A 62 -10.99 12.17 6.81
N ALA A 63 -11.89 12.48 5.87
CA ALA A 63 -13.16 11.79 5.78
C ALA A 63 -12.93 10.30 5.54
N ARG A 64 -13.82 9.46 6.08
CA ARG A 64 -13.68 8.02 5.92
C ARG A 64 -13.65 7.60 4.46
N LYS A 65 -14.44 8.24 3.63
CA LYS A 65 -14.45 7.93 2.19
C LYS A 65 -13.07 8.18 1.58
N THR A 66 -12.43 9.26 1.96
CA THR A 66 -11.10 9.59 1.47
C THR A 66 -10.06 8.59 1.98
N LEU A 67 -10.16 8.24 3.26
CA LEU A 67 -9.26 7.24 3.83
C LEU A 67 -9.38 5.90 3.11
N LEU A 68 -10.61 5.45 2.85
CA LEU A 68 -10.83 4.18 2.17
C LEU A 68 -10.32 4.21 0.74
N GLN A 69 -10.43 5.35 0.07
CA GLN A 69 -9.92 5.50 -1.28
C GLN A 69 -8.41 5.36 -1.31
N HIS A 70 -7.71 5.99 -0.37
CA HIS A 70 -6.26 5.85 -0.29
C HIS A 70 -5.86 4.41 0.01
N ARG A 71 -6.60 3.74 0.89
CA ARG A 71 -6.32 2.35 1.21
C ARG A 71 -6.45 1.46 -0.02
N GLU A 72 -7.50 1.67 -0.78
CA GLU A 72 -7.72 0.91 -2.02
C GLU A 72 -6.58 1.14 -3.01
N HIS A 73 -6.16 2.39 -3.17
CA HIS A 73 -5.07 2.72 -4.09
C HIS A 73 -3.75 2.09 -3.66
N LEU A 74 -3.50 2.04 -2.36
CA LEU A 74 -2.28 1.40 -1.86
C LEU A 74 -2.28 -0.09 -2.13
N CYS A 75 -3.43 -0.74 -2.01
CA CYS A 75 -3.52 -2.16 -2.30
C CYS A 75 -3.20 -2.43 -3.77
N ILE A 76 -3.75 -1.60 -4.65
CA ILE A 76 -3.50 -1.72 -6.08
C ILE A 76 -2.02 -1.48 -6.39
N LEU A 77 -1.43 -0.46 -5.77
CA LEU A 77 -0.02 -0.17 -5.95
C LEU A 77 0.84 -1.34 -5.48
N GLY A 78 0.51 -1.89 -4.31
CA GLY A 78 1.27 -3.01 -3.76
C GLY A 78 1.24 -4.23 -4.67
N GLU A 79 0.10 -4.50 -5.26
CA GLU A 79 -0.02 -5.60 -6.22
C GLU A 79 0.86 -5.34 -7.45
N THR A 80 0.79 -4.13 -7.98
CA THR A 80 1.57 -3.77 -9.18
C THR A 80 3.07 -3.90 -8.91
N VAL A 81 3.52 -3.38 -7.78
CA VAL A 81 4.93 -3.44 -7.41
C VAL A 81 5.37 -4.88 -7.18
N THR A 82 4.55 -5.66 -6.48
CA THR A 82 4.87 -7.05 -6.18
C THR A 82 5.01 -7.87 -7.47
N GLN A 83 4.11 -7.65 -8.43
CA GLN A 83 4.19 -8.36 -9.71
C GLN A 83 5.46 -8.00 -10.47
N ARG A 84 5.87 -6.73 -10.41
CA ARG A 84 7.12 -6.33 -11.04
C ARG A 84 8.32 -6.96 -10.37
N ILE A 85 8.31 -7.05 -9.05
CA ILE A 85 9.41 -7.65 -8.29
C ILE A 85 9.49 -9.14 -8.58
N ASN A 86 8.36 -9.81 -8.77
CA ASN A 86 8.36 -11.22 -9.16
C ASN A 86 9.18 -11.43 -10.43
N HIS A 87 9.16 -10.46 -11.35
CA HIS A 87 9.87 -10.55 -12.61
C HIS A 87 11.26 -9.91 -12.59
N LYS A 88 11.60 -9.21 -11.52
CA LYS A 88 12.93 -8.61 -11.35
C LYS A 88 13.48 -8.93 -9.98
N PRO A 89 13.97 -10.15 -9.80
CA PRO A 89 14.39 -10.60 -8.47
C PRO A 89 15.44 -9.74 -7.79
N ALA A 90 16.26 -9.04 -8.55
CA ALA A 90 17.30 -8.18 -7.95
C ALA A 90 16.71 -7.11 -7.04
N LEU A 91 15.46 -6.71 -7.28
CA LEU A 91 14.82 -5.71 -6.45
C LEU A 91 14.55 -6.20 -5.02
N ARG A 92 14.51 -7.51 -4.82
CA ARG A 92 14.28 -8.07 -3.48
C ARG A 92 15.38 -7.74 -2.49
N ARG A 93 16.59 -7.47 -2.99
CA ARG A 93 17.74 -7.22 -2.12
C ARG A 93 17.92 -5.76 -1.78
N LYS A 94 17.15 -4.88 -2.40
CA LYS A 94 17.31 -3.45 -2.19
C LYS A 94 16.43 -2.97 -1.05
N ASN A 95 16.79 -1.85 -0.48
CA ASN A 95 15.96 -1.21 0.53
C ASN A 95 14.64 -0.79 -0.10
N MET A 96 13.59 -0.83 0.70
CA MET A 96 12.24 -0.63 0.17
C MET A 96 11.96 0.80 -0.26
N VAL A 97 12.51 1.80 0.44
CA VAL A 97 12.25 3.18 0.02
C VAL A 97 12.80 3.45 -1.39
N PRO A 98 14.07 3.14 -1.69
CA PRO A 98 14.55 3.27 -3.07
C PRO A 98 13.76 2.44 -4.07
N VAL A 99 13.32 1.24 -3.70
CA VAL A 99 12.51 0.41 -4.62
C VAL A 99 11.20 1.10 -4.92
N MET A 100 10.53 1.64 -3.91
CA MET A 100 9.27 2.34 -4.15
C MET A 100 9.47 3.57 -5.03
N MET A 101 10.62 4.23 -4.93
CA MET A 101 10.92 5.38 -5.77
C MET A 101 11.10 5.02 -7.25
N VAL A 102 11.32 3.75 -7.55
CA VAL A 102 11.35 3.29 -8.94
C VAL A 102 9.94 3.32 -9.52
N PHE A 103 8.93 3.08 -8.70
CA PHE A 103 7.55 2.97 -9.16
C PHE A 103 6.76 4.26 -8.97
N ILE A 104 7.22 5.16 -8.11
CA ILE A 104 6.54 6.42 -7.84
C ILE A 104 7.52 7.55 -8.09
N ASP A 105 7.30 8.32 -9.13
CA ASP A 105 8.18 9.45 -9.44
C ASP A 105 7.48 10.77 -9.09
N GLU A 106 7.99 11.87 -9.57
CA GLU A 106 7.44 13.19 -9.26
C GLU A 106 6.07 13.41 -9.88
N ASP A 107 5.69 12.62 -10.86
CA ASP A 107 4.40 12.76 -11.52
C ASP A 107 3.35 11.81 -10.96
N GLY A 108 3.72 10.82 -10.20
CA GLY A 108 2.77 9.88 -9.60
C GLY A 108 3.23 8.45 -9.68
N GLY A 109 2.27 7.55 -9.67
CA GLY A 109 2.53 6.12 -9.68
C GLY A 109 2.52 5.52 -11.08
N PRO A 110 2.49 4.19 -11.16
CA PRO A 110 2.43 3.51 -12.46
C PRO A 110 1.18 3.90 -13.25
N LEU A 111 1.29 3.86 -14.56
CA LEU A 111 0.14 4.17 -15.42
C LEU A 111 -0.79 2.96 -15.43
N LEU A 112 -1.89 3.04 -14.72
CA LEU A 112 -2.86 1.96 -14.61
C LEU A 112 -4.16 2.26 -15.33
N TYR A 113 -4.45 3.52 -15.58
CA TYR A 113 -5.74 3.94 -16.16
C TYR A 113 -5.50 4.82 -17.39
N PRO A 114 -4.94 4.26 -18.47
CA PRO A 114 -4.51 5.08 -19.61
C PRO A 114 -5.62 5.84 -20.31
N SER A 115 -6.86 5.32 -20.26
CA SER A 115 -7.98 6.01 -20.88
C SER A 115 -8.83 6.78 -19.89
N GLN A 116 -8.45 6.86 -18.63
CA GLN A 116 -9.26 7.47 -17.60
C GLN A 116 -8.41 8.44 -16.80
N SER A 117 -8.22 9.62 -17.35
CA SER A 117 -7.28 10.58 -16.75
C SER A 117 -7.68 10.98 -15.32
N LYS A 118 -8.97 11.05 -15.01
CA LYS A 118 -9.40 11.39 -13.67
C LYS A 118 -9.03 10.28 -12.67
N ALA A 119 -9.28 9.03 -13.04
CA ALA A 119 -8.94 7.90 -12.19
C ALA A 119 -7.43 7.82 -11.96
N GLN A 120 -6.66 8.05 -13.03
CA GLN A 120 -5.21 8.04 -12.90
C GLN A 120 -4.72 9.17 -11.98
N ARG A 121 -5.27 10.36 -12.10
CA ARG A 121 -4.88 11.48 -11.24
C ARG A 121 -5.20 11.21 -9.78
N THR A 122 -6.33 10.59 -9.50
CA THR A 122 -6.71 10.26 -8.13
C THR A 122 -5.74 9.22 -7.55
N PHE A 123 -5.39 8.22 -8.35
CA PHE A 123 -4.41 7.22 -7.94
C PHE A 123 -3.04 7.85 -7.76
N ASP A 124 -2.61 8.71 -8.69
CA ASP A 124 -1.33 9.40 -8.60
C ASP A 124 -1.24 10.26 -7.34
N SER A 125 -2.35 10.87 -6.95
CA SER A 125 -2.40 11.67 -5.74
C SER A 125 -2.04 10.85 -4.50
N THR A 126 -2.60 9.65 -4.39
CA THR A 126 -2.25 8.75 -3.28
C THR A 126 -0.78 8.37 -3.33
N CYS A 127 -0.29 8.05 -4.53
CA CYS A 127 1.12 7.66 -4.69
C CYS A 127 2.06 8.80 -4.31
N LEU A 128 1.73 10.03 -4.67
CA LEU A 128 2.55 11.19 -4.32
C LEU A 128 2.55 11.43 -2.81
N MET A 129 1.41 11.23 -2.16
CA MET A 129 1.34 11.36 -0.70
C MET A 129 2.23 10.29 -0.04
N LEU A 130 2.19 9.07 -0.54
CA LEU A 130 3.05 8.00 -0.02
C LEU A 130 4.52 8.35 -0.25
N ARG A 131 4.84 8.85 -1.43
CA ARG A 131 6.23 9.26 -1.75
C ARG A 131 6.73 10.29 -0.75
N ASP A 132 5.92 11.32 -0.51
CA ASP A 132 6.30 12.35 0.45
C ASP A 132 6.48 11.79 1.85
N PHE A 133 5.60 10.88 2.26
CA PHE A 133 5.71 10.23 3.55
C PHE A 133 7.02 9.43 3.66
N LEU A 134 7.35 8.67 2.63
CA LEU A 134 8.56 7.85 2.66
C LEU A 134 9.83 8.70 2.69
N LEU A 135 9.83 9.82 1.99
CA LEU A 135 10.97 10.71 1.99
C LEU A 135 11.12 11.47 3.30
N ASP A 136 10.00 11.86 3.90
CA ASP A 136 10.02 12.59 5.16
C ASP A 136 10.34 11.69 6.35
N SER A 137 9.88 10.48 6.34
CA SER A 137 10.14 9.57 7.46
C SER A 137 11.42 8.84 7.29
N LYS A 138 12.23 9.17 6.30
CA LYS A 138 13.53 8.62 6.16
C LYS A 138 14.29 8.91 7.40
N PRO A 139 14.80 7.91 8.06
CA PRO A 139 15.48 8.09 9.32
C PRO A 139 16.63 8.94 9.09
N THR A 140 16.68 9.85 9.90
CA THR A 140 17.72 10.59 9.77
C THR A 140 18.75 10.00 10.37
N GLN A 141 18.88 9.13 10.46
CA GLN A 141 19.70 8.62 10.79
C GLN A 141 20.52 8.65 10.38
N ALA A 142 20.71 8.85 10.46
CA ALA A 142 21.39 8.80 10.20
C ALA A 142 22.06 8.54 10.53
#